data_3d1a800e25b813d763248e0689db3aee
#
_entry.id   3d1a800e25b813d763248e0689db3aee
#
_cell.length_a   1.000
_cell.length_b   1.000
_cell.length_c   1.000
_cell.angle_alpha   90.00
_cell.angle_beta   90.00
_cell.angle_gamma   90.00
#
_symmetry.space_group_name_H-M   'P 1'
#
loop_
_entity.id
_entity.type
_entity.pdbx_description
1 polymer ?
#
loop_
_entity_poly.entity_id
_entity_poly.type
_entity_poly.pdbx_seq_one_letter_code
_entity_poly.pdbx_strand_id
1 'polypeptide(L)'
;MRWLKLKEINSRYGVIRSYGGKCVVVTEGRSPINPNKKVYVFQSKEAFEQWMANEFVPSLKKKDERDAVGSWWWRHPKRRQYDAVVFEPLEPPIVRTADGPSLFNTYLGWGVEPKQGDWSLMRRHIKEVLANSDPKTDDYITRWTAWSIQHPDKLPLVALVLIGCKGRGKGTFARALEIIFGSHSLQISSQRHVVGNFNAHLENLILMISDEAYWAGHKADAGSLQRMITEPSLTIEAKGYDVRNVKNRIHLLMLAEPGWAVPAGQDERRYAVYEVSEEARDEAYFKALYREIDGGGPAAMLYDLQHMDLGDWHPRHIYKTAALRHQQELSLSPWDEWMLGLLEEGELPGTVAGRLRTASPTALLYDAKEKVLRLRDQGKMKLADYLGKQWQCTKYHDGPVRGYNFPPLANLRSTWDKRFGHREWTIRRNDWGQPVIGNEK
;
A
#
# COMPACT_ATOMS: atom_id res chain seq x y z
N MET A 1 1.73 51.52 -10.38
CA MET A 1 1.01 50.92 -9.24
C MET A 1 0.09 49.74 -9.64
N ARG A 2 -0.83 49.86 -10.62
CA ARG A 2 -1.73 48.80 -11.06
C ARG A 2 -1.07 47.55 -11.62
N TRP A 3 -0.02 47.68 -12.40
CA TRP A 3 0.74 46.56 -12.94
C TRP A 3 1.53 45.79 -11.88
N LEU A 4 2.04 46.45 -10.87
CA LEU A 4 2.68 45.82 -9.73
C LEU A 4 1.69 44.95 -8.97
N LYS A 5 0.46 45.44 -8.74
CA LYS A 5 -0.60 44.73 -8.06
C LYS A 5 -1.05 43.47 -8.88
N LEU A 6 -1.19 43.60 -10.22
CA LEU A 6 -1.51 42.47 -11.08
C LEU A 6 -0.42 41.38 -11.04
N LYS A 7 0.85 41.78 -11.15
CA LYS A 7 1.99 40.88 -11.08
C LYS A 7 2.06 40.16 -9.74
N GLU A 8 1.81 40.88 -8.66
CA GLU A 8 1.78 40.37 -7.31
C GLU A 8 0.66 39.33 -7.13
N ILE A 9 -0.56 39.65 -7.59
CA ILE A 9 -1.69 38.69 -7.49
C ILE A 9 -1.48 37.49 -8.38
N ASN A 10 -1.02 37.67 -9.63
CA ASN A 10 -0.68 36.60 -10.52
C ASN A 10 0.44 35.69 -10.03
N SER A 11 1.34 36.18 -9.14
CA SER A 11 2.34 35.32 -8.55
C SER A 11 1.77 34.35 -7.50
N ARG A 12 0.66 34.72 -6.88
CA ARG A 12 0.03 33.96 -5.78
C ARG A 12 -1.19 33.16 -6.23
N TYR A 13 -2.01 33.72 -7.13
CA TYR A 13 -3.33 33.18 -7.51
C TYR A 13 -3.39 32.85 -9.00
N GLY A 14 -4.19 31.83 -9.33
CA GLY A 14 -4.52 31.46 -10.70
C GLY A 14 -5.96 30.97 -10.79
N VAL A 15 -6.63 31.25 -11.91
CA VAL A 15 -7.96 30.74 -12.16
C VAL A 15 -7.84 29.40 -12.88
N ILE A 16 -8.53 28.38 -12.38
CA ILE A 16 -8.69 27.08 -13.05
C ILE A 16 -10.08 27.07 -13.66
N ARG A 17 -10.14 26.87 -14.99
CA ARG A 17 -11.40 26.84 -15.74
C ARG A 17 -12.31 25.70 -15.30
N SER A 18 -11.73 24.50 -15.13
CA SER A 18 -12.48 23.31 -14.75
C SER A 18 -11.70 22.47 -13.74
N TYR A 19 -12.26 22.36 -12.53
CA TYR A 19 -11.85 21.48 -11.45
C TYR A 19 -13.09 20.83 -10.84
N GLY A 20 -13.34 19.54 -11.16
CA GLY A 20 -14.56 18.84 -10.74
C GLY A 20 -15.84 19.59 -11.14
N GLY A 21 -15.91 20.02 -12.42
CA GLY A 21 -17.07 20.76 -12.97
C GLY A 21 -17.16 22.22 -12.58
N LYS A 22 -16.24 22.76 -11.77
CA LYS A 22 -16.30 24.14 -11.27
C LYS A 22 -15.11 24.98 -11.72
N CYS A 23 -15.37 26.29 -11.90
CA CYS A 23 -14.32 27.30 -12.05
C CYS A 23 -13.86 27.76 -10.68
N VAL A 24 -12.57 27.63 -10.38
CA VAL A 24 -12.01 27.91 -9.04
C VAL A 24 -10.76 28.79 -9.11
N VAL A 25 -10.40 29.40 -7.99
CA VAL A 25 -9.12 30.07 -7.78
C VAL A 25 -8.19 29.15 -7.01
N VAL A 26 -6.97 28.96 -7.50
CA VAL A 26 -5.92 28.22 -6.81
C VAL A 26 -4.89 29.16 -6.22
N THR A 27 -4.41 28.85 -5.03
CA THR A 27 -3.24 29.49 -4.40
C THR A 27 -2.38 28.46 -3.67
N GLU A 28 -1.07 28.71 -3.61
CA GLU A 28 -0.17 27.96 -2.74
C GLU A 28 -0.35 28.46 -1.29
N GLY A 29 -0.46 27.53 -0.36
CA GLY A 29 -0.56 27.77 1.07
C GLY A 29 0.35 26.84 1.85
N ARG A 30 0.18 26.86 3.15
CA ARG A 30 0.84 25.94 4.10
C ARG A 30 -0.23 25.11 4.80
N SER A 31 0.09 23.87 5.08
CA SER A 31 -0.82 23.02 5.88
C SER A 31 -0.95 23.60 7.30
N PRO A 32 -2.17 23.76 7.83
CA PRO A 32 -2.37 24.25 9.19
C PRO A 32 -1.89 23.26 10.26
N ILE A 33 -1.80 21.97 9.91
CA ILE A 33 -1.35 20.91 10.82
C ILE A 33 0.18 20.78 10.78
N ASN A 34 0.79 20.95 9.59
CA ASN A 34 2.23 20.89 9.40
C ASN A 34 2.68 22.08 8.54
N PRO A 35 3.11 23.20 9.14
CA PRO A 35 3.51 24.41 8.41
C PRO A 35 4.68 24.21 7.44
N ASN A 36 5.45 23.13 7.56
CA ASN A 36 6.52 22.80 6.63
C ASN A 36 5.97 22.16 5.32
N LYS A 37 4.75 21.63 5.33
CA LYS A 37 4.10 21.10 4.14
C LYS A 37 3.40 22.22 3.35
N LYS A 38 3.79 22.37 2.08
CA LYS A 38 3.08 23.20 1.12
C LYS A 38 1.79 22.49 0.70
N VAL A 39 0.74 23.25 0.41
CA VAL A 39 -0.53 22.74 -0.09
C VAL A 39 -1.11 23.69 -1.12
N TYR A 40 -1.88 23.17 -2.08
CA TYR A 40 -2.71 24.03 -2.90
C TYR A 40 -4.11 24.14 -2.30
N VAL A 41 -4.58 25.38 -2.20
CA VAL A 41 -5.94 25.72 -1.73
C VAL A 41 -6.77 26.11 -2.94
N PHE A 42 -7.88 25.40 -3.14
CA PHE A 42 -8.86 25.70 -4.17
C PHE A 42 -10.07 26.37 -3.51
N GLN A 43 -10.48 27.50 -4.03
CA GLN A 43 -11.59 28.28 -3.47
C GLN A 43 -12.51 28.78 -4.58
N SER A 44 -13.80 29.00 -4.26
CA SER A 44 -14.72 29.58 -5.21
C SER A 44 -14.38 31.04 -5.50
N LYS A 45 -14.94 31.60 -6.57
CA LYS A 45 -14.80 33.01 -6.89
C LYS A 45 -15.27 33.90 -5.72
N GLU A 46 -16.41 33.56 -5.14
CA GLU A 46 -17.03 34.29 -4.03
C GLU A 46 -16.12 34.28 -2.79
N ALA A 47 -15.57 33.14 -2.43
CA ALA A 47 -14.63 33.02 -1.31
C ALA A 47 -13.35 33.83 -1.56
N PHE A 48 -12.84 33.84 -2.79
CA PHE A 48 -11.67 34.65 -3.16
C PHE A 48 -12.01 36.15 -3.09
N GLU A 49 -13.16 36.59 -3.61
CA GLU A 49 -13.59 38.00 -3.56
C GLU A 49 -13.79 38.46 -2.10
N GLN A 50 -14.36 37.63 -1.24
CA GLN A 50 -14.49 37.89 0.20
C GLN A 50 -13.13 38.00 0.90
N TRP A 51 -12.21 37.09 0.58
CA TRP A 51 -10.84 37.13 1.13
C TRP A 51 -10.10 38.40 0.76
N MET A 52 -10.32 38.91 -0.46
CA MET A 52 -9.69 40.12 -1.00
C MET A 52 -10.51 41.39 -0.79
N ALA A 53 -11.57 41.36 0.00
CA ALA A 53 -12.54 42.46 0.12
C ALA A 53 -11.95 43.75 0.74
N ASN A 54 -10.89 43.61 1.53
CA ASN A 54 -10.19 44.72 2.17
C ASN A 54 -9.02 45.30 1.32
N GLU A 55 -8.77 44.73 0.13
CA GLU A 55 -7.74 45.14 -0.81
C GLU A 55 -8.34 45.94 -1.99
N PHE A 56 -7.74 47.05 -2.34
CA PHE A 56 -8.25 47.97 -3.35
C PHE A 56 -7.22 48.35 -4.40
N VAL A 57 -7.69 48.63 -5.62
CA VAL A 57 -6.94 49.27 -6.70
C VAL A 57 -7.70 50.55 -7.15
N PRO A 58 -7.00 51.60 -7.67
CA PRO A 58 -7.66 52.75 -8.24
C PRO A 58 -8.62 52.35 -9.38
N SER A 59 -9.86 52.84 -9.42
CA SER A 59 -10.81 52.53 -10.48
C SER A 59 -10.34 53.03 -11.85
N LEU A 60 -10.65 52.26 -12.92
CA LEU A 60 -10.43 52.69 -14.31
C LEU A 60 -11.58 53.53 -14.84
N LYS A 61 -12.72 53.43 -14.21
CA LYS A 61 -13.97 54.02 -14.74
C LYS A 61 -14.28 55.36 -14.17
N LYS A 62 -13.88 55.62 -12.92
CA LYS A 62 -14.21 56.85 -12.21
C LYS A 62 -12.97 57.39 -11.48
N LYS A 63 -12.78 58.69 -11.59
CA LYS A 63 -11.72 59.41 -10.89
C LYS A 63 -12.04 59.38 -9.39
N ASP A 64 -11.07 59.10 -8.55
CA ASP A 64 -11.14 59.05 -7.08
C ASP A 64 -11.92 57.86 -6.47
N GLU A 65 -12.46 56.93 -7.28
CA GLU A 65 -13.05 55.69 -6.79
C GLU A 65 -12.04 54.55 -6.78
N ARG A 66 -12.32 53.50 -5.98
CA ARG A 66 -11.50 52.29 -5.82
C ARG A 66 -12.31 51.05 -6.19
N ASP A 67 -11.71 50.15 -6.93
CA ASP A 67 -12.28 48.85 -7.20
C ASP A 67 -11.72 47.81 -6.22
N ALA A 68 -12.53 46.88 -5.70
CA ALA A 68 -12.07 45.74 -4.91
C ALA A 68 -11.16 44.86 -5.75
N VAL A 69 -9.99 44.50 -5.19
CA VAL A 69 -8.96 43.74 -5.91
C VAL A 69 -9.47 42.38 -6.41
N GLY A 70 -10.29 41.68 -5.65
CA GLY A 70 -10.81 40.37 -6.02
C GLY A 70 -11.60 40.40 -7.33
N SER A 71 -12.63 41.27 -7.40
CA SER A 71 -13.48 41.41 -8.60
C SER A 71 -12.74 42.08 -9.75
N TRP A 72 -11.83 43.03 -9.47
CA TRP A 72 -10.99 43.65 -10.49
C TRP A 72 -10.08 42.62 -11.16
N TRP A 73 -9.34 41.80 -10.39
CA TRP A 73 -8.44 40.74 -10.92
C TRP A 73 -9.22 39.65 -11.63
N TRP A 74 -10.36 39.24 -11.11
CA TRP A 74 -11.21 38.21 -11.74
C TRP A 74 -11.59 38.58 -13.18
N ARG A 75 -11.81 39.85 -13.45
CA ARG A 75 -12.19 40.37 -14.77
C ARG A 75 -10.99 40.80 -15.62
N HIS A 76 -9.79 40.78 -15.06
CA HIS A 76 -8.63 41.31 -15.75
C HIS A 76 -8.19 40.42 -16.91
N PRO A 77 -8.01 40.95 -18.17
CA PRO A 77 -7.69 40.11 -19.36
C PRO A 77 -6.32 39.40 -19.27
N LYS A 78 -5.42 39.89 -18.44
CA LYS A 78 -4.05 39.32 -18.22
C LYS A 78 -3.96 38.61 -16.85
N ARG A 79 -5.09 38.19 -16.27
CA ARG A 79 -5.06 37.34 -15.07
C ARG A 79 -4.41 35.99 -15.41
N ARG A 80 -3.73 35.40 -14.46
CA ARG A 80 -3.18 34.05 -14.59
C ARG A 80 -4.33 33.04 -14.59
N GLN A 81 -4.40 32.19 -15.62
CA GLN A 81 -5.45 31.18 -15.73
C GLN A 81 -4.98 29.93 -16.45
N TYR A 82 -5.69 28.80 -16.19
CA TYR A 82 -5.40 27.48 -16.66
C TYR A 82 -6.68 26.76 -17.06
N ASP A 83 -6.59 25.81 -17.99
CA ASP A 83 -7.75 25.08 -18.47
C ASP A 83 -8.20 23.99 -17.50
N ALA A 84 -7.24 23.27 -16.89
CA ALA A 84 -7.51 22.19 -15.93
C ALA A 84 -6.34 21.99 -14.97
N VAL A 85 -6.51 21.05 -14.06
CA VAL A 85 -5.49 20.58 -13.10
C VAL A 85 -4.96 19.22 -13.51
N VAL A 86 -3.67 19.01 -13.35
CA VAL A 86 -3.01 17.72 -13.49
C VAL A 86 -2.08 17.47 -12.30
N PHE A 87 -1.80 16.20 -12.05
CA PHE A 87 -0.76 15.80 -11.12
C PHE A 87 0.28 15.00 -11.89
N GLU A 88 1.34 15.68 -12.33
CA GLU A 88 2.43 15.11 -13.13
C GLU A 88 3.76 15.34 -12.39
N PRO A 89 4.20 14.37 -11.55
CA PRO A 89 5.51 14.43 -10.92
C PRO A 89 6.64 14.58 -11.93
N LEU A 90 7.68 15.33 -11.57
CA LEU A 90 8.85 15.68 -12.39
C LEU A 90 8.57 16.66 -13.55
N GLU A 91 7.31 16.95 -13.88
CA GLU A 91 6.96 17.96 -14.87
C GLU A 91 6.92 19.38 -14.24
N PRO A 92 7.10 20.43 -15.05
CA PRO A 92 7.06 21.81 -14.56
C PRO A 92 5.69 22.18 -13.95
N PRO A 93 5.62 23.28 -13.17
CA PRO A 93 4.37 23.75 -12.55
C PRO A 93 3.23 24.05 -13.54
N ILE A 94 3.59 24.28 -14.81
CA ILE A 94 2.64 24.48 -15.92
C ILE A 94 2.98 23.51 -17.02
N VAL A 95 2.09 22.56 -17.26
CA VAL A 95 2.23 21.60 -18.36
C VAL A 95 1.50 22.17 -19.58
N ARG A 96 2.22 22.28 -20.72
CA ARG A 96 1.68 22.75 -21.99
C ARG A 96 1.86 21.68 -23.04
N THR A 97 0.82 21.36 -23.76
CA THR A 97 0.92 20.62 -25.02
C THR A 97 1.15 21.59 -26.17
N ALA A 98 1.80 21.18 -27.27
CA ALA A 98 2.24 22.09 -28.35
C ALA A 98 1.11 22.99 -28.90
N ASP A 99 -0.11 22.46 -29.03
CA ASP A 99 -1.31 23.17 -29.51
C ASP A 99 -2.47 23.03 -28.52
N GLY A 100 -2.18 22.73 -27.28
CA GLY A 100 -3.18 22.33 -26.31
C GLY A 100 -3.32 23.23 -25.10
N PRO A 101 -4.18 22.82 -24.16
CA PRO A 101 -4.47 23.58 -22.96
C PRO A 101 -3.27 23.82 -22.07
N SER A 102 -3.30 24.93 -21.33
CA SER A 102 -2.38 25.21 -20.25
C SER A 102 -2.88 24.55 -18.98
N LEU A 103 -2.17 23.56 -18.47
CA LEU A 103 -2.58 22.75 -17.30
C LEU A 103 -1.80 23.17 -16.06
N PHE A 104 -2.49 23.31 -14.95
CA PHE A 104 -1.88 23.59 -13.66
C PHE A 104 -1.43 22.29 -13.02
N ASN A 105 -0.12 22.14 -12.81
CA ASN A 105 0.44 20.97 -12.16
C ASN A 105 0.43 21.12 -10.66
N THR A 106 -0.19 20.20 -9.95
CA THR A 106 -0.26 20.19 -8.49
C THR A 106 0.93 19.52 -7.82
N TYR A 107 1.91 19.06 -8.57
CA TYR A 107 3.16 18.57 -8.02
C TYR A 107 3.97 19.69 -7.37
N LEU A 108 4.28 19.55 -6.09
CA LEU A 108 4.97 20.54 -5.26
C LEU A 108 6.47 20.24 -5.06
N GLY A 109 6.97 19.18 -5.72
CA GLY A 109 8.34 18.71 -5.52
C GLY A 109 8.50 17.87 -4.23
N TRP A 110 9.73 17.61 -3.90
CA TRP A 110 10.09 16.90 -2.68
C TRP A 110 9.88 17.76 -1.44
N GLY A 111 9.73 17.12 -0.28
CA GLY A 111 9.59 17.82 0.99
C GLY A 111 10.88 18.46 1.50
N VAL A 112 12.02 18.00 0.98
CA VAL A 112 13.36 18.55 1.25
C VAL A 112 14.13 18.70 -0.05
N GLU A 113 15.07 19.65 -0.10
CA GLU A 113 15.99 19.79 -1.22
C GLU A 113 17.09 18.70 -1.12
N PRO A 114 17.35 17.93 -2.19
CA PRO A 114 18.39 16.91 -2.20
C PRO A 114 19.76 17.54 -2.00
N LYS A 115 20.54 17.02 -1.08
CA LYS A 115 21.86 17.56 -0.75
C LYS A 115 22.78 16.44 -0.29
N GLN A 116 24.01 16.41 -0.81
CA GLN A 116 25.06 15.50 -0.29
C GLN A 116 25.23 15.67 1.22
N GLY A 117 25.32 14.56 1.93
CA GLY A 117 25.42 14.56 3.38
C GLY A 117 25.50 13.14 3.96
N ASP A 118 25.33 13.04 5.27
CA ASP A 118 25.38 11.78 5.99
C ASP A 118 23.97 11.31 6.37
N TRP A 119 23.67 10.05 6.07
CA TRP A 119 22.50 9.31 6.48
C TRP A 119 22.84 7.85 6.86
N SER A 120 24.07 7.67 7.32
CA SER A 120 24.64 6.35 7.61
C SER A 120 23.91 5.60 8.73
N LEU A 121 23.30 6.32 9.68
CA LEU A 121 22.49 5.69 10.74
C LEU A 121 21.19 5.11 10.16
N MET A 122 20.50 5.83 9.30
CA MET A 122 19.31 5.32 8.61
C MET A 122 19.68 4.18 7.66
N ARG A 123 20.79 4.27 6.93
CA ARG A 123 21.28 3.18 6.06
C ARG A 123 21.58 1.91 6.88
N ARG A 124 22.21 2.06 8.04
CA ARG A 124 22.44 0.97 8.98
C ARG A 124 21.13 0.43 9.55
N HIS A 125 20.17 1.31 9.87
CA HIS A 125 18.83 0.92 10.34
C HIS A 125 18.07 0.08 9.32
N ILE A 126 18.12 0.44 8.04
CA ILE A 126 17.54 -0.36 6.95
C ILE A 126 18.19 -1.75 6.93
N LYS A 127 19.50 -1.82 6.93
CA LYS A 127 20.25 -3.08 6.83
C LYS A 127 20.04 -3.98 8.05
N GLU A 128 20.26 -3.47 9.25
CA GLU A 128 20.32 -4.30 10.47
C GLU A 128 18.94 -4.55 11.07
N VAL A 129 18.03 -3.57 10.97
CA VAL A 129 16.71 -3.65 11.62
C VAL A 129 15.63 -4.04 10.61
N LEU A 130 15.44 -3.27 9.54
CA LEU A 130 14.32 -3.54 8.62
C LEU A 130 14.56 -4.78 7.76
N ALA A 131 15.81 -5.00 7.35
CA ALA A 131 16.19 -6.17 6.57
C ALA A 131 16.64 -7.35 7.45
N ASN A 132 16.64 -7.20 8.79
CA ASN A 132 17.11 -8.22 9.71
C ASN A 132 18.48 -8.80 9.31
N SER A 133 19.38 -7.93 8.82
CA SER A 133 20.72 -8.27 8.31
C SER A 133 20.74 -9.23 7.11
N ASP A 134 19.59 -9.51 6.48
CA ASP A 134 19.57 -10.28 5.24
C ASP A 134 19.95 -9.40 4.04
N PRO A 135 21.03 -9.73 3.30
CA PRO A 135 21.51 -8.89 2.19
C PRO A 135 20.52 -8.72 1.05
N LYS A 136 19.67 -9.74 0.78
CA LYS A 136 18.68 -9.67 -0.29
C LYS A 136 17.53 -8.74 0.09
N THR A 137 17.09 -8.80 1.33
CA THR A 137 16.06 -7.92 1.87
C THR A 137 16.57 -6.48 1.93
N ASP A 138 17.80 -6.26 2.36
CA ASP A 138 18.45 -4.95 2.38
C ASP A 138 18.53 -4.32 0.98
N ASP A 139 19.00 -5.08 -0.01
CA ASP A 139 19.03 -4.64 -1.40
C ASP A 139 17.63 -4.30 -1.91
N TYR A 140 16.63 -5.15 -1.65
CA TYR A 140 15.27 -4.90 -2.10
C TYR A 140 14.66 -3.64 -1.48
N ILE A 141 14.72 -3.47 -0.16
CA ILE A 141 14.16 -2.29 0.53
C ILE A 141 14.82 -1.02 0.02
N THR A 142 16.14 -1.04 -0.13
CA THR A 142 16.91 0.11 -0.62
C THR A 142 16.54 0.45 -2.07
N ARG A 143 16.49 -0.53 -2.97
CA ARG A 143 16.11 -0.34 -4.38
C ARG A 143 14.64 0.04 -4.55
N TRP A 144 13.73 -0.51 -3.75
CA TRP A 144 12.31 -0.11 -3.77
C TRP A 144 12.16 1.37 -3.40
N THR A 145 12.92 1.81 -2.40
CA THR A 145 12.93 3.21 -1.97
C THR A 145 13.53 4.12 -3.04
N ALA A 146 14.65 3.73 -3.62
CA ALA A 146 15.30 4.47 -4.71
C ALA A 146 14.40 4.55 -5.94
N TRP A 147 13.76 3.43 -6.31
CA TRP A 147 12.82 3.40 -7.43
C TRP A 147 11.62 4.32 -7.20
N SER A 148 11.09 4.33 -6.00
CA SER A 148 9.96 5.20 -5.63
C SER A 148 10.33 6.68 -5.71
N ILE A 149 11.58 7.02 -5.45
CA ILE A 149 12.12 8.38 -5.60
C ILE A 149 12.40 8.71 -7.07
N GLN A 150 12.97 7.79 -7.83
CA GLN A 150 13.34 8.04 -9.23
C GLN A 150 12.13 8.00 -10.18
N HIS A 151 11.06 7.31 -9.80
CA HIS A 151 9.85 7.13 -10.62
C HIS A 151 8.56 7.51 -9.88
N PRO A 152 8.44 8.74 -9.35
CA PRO A 152 7.24 9.18 -8.65
C PRO A 152 6.03 9.32 -9.57
N ASP A 153 6.26 9.32 -10.88
CA ASP A 153 5.26 9.37 -11.96
C ASP A 153 4.68 8.00 -12.34
N LYS A 154 5.29 6.90 -11.87
CA LYS A 154 4.92 5.53 -12.21
C LYS A 154 4.36 4.77 -11.01
N LEU A 155 3.50 3.78 -11.30
CA LEU A 155 2.96 2.88 -10.29
C LEU A 155 3.92 1.70 -10.08
N PRO A 156 4.38 1.41 -8.83
CA PRO A 156 5.35 0.34 -8.56
C PRO A 156 4.75 -1.06 -8.74
N LEU A 157 3.42 -1.18 -8.66
CA LEU A 157 2.67 -2.44 -8.75
C LEU A 157 2.97 -3.44 -7.62
N VAL A 158 3.73 -3.01 -6.62
CA VAL A 158 4.11 -3.79 -5.45
C VAL A 158 4.13 -2.89 -4.21
N ALA A 159 3.44 -3.31 -3.16
CA ALA A 159 3.54 -2.71 -1.84
C ALA A 159 4.71 -3.30 -1.06
N LEU A 160 5.47 -2.45 -0.37
CA LEU A 160 6.48 -2.88 0.60
C LEU A 160 5.81 -3.08 1.96
N VAL A 161 5.94 -4.28 2.52
CA VAL A 161 5.30 -4.68 3.79
C VAL A 161 6.37 -5.06 4.80
N LEU A 162 6.41 -4.33 5.91
CA LEU A 162 7.35 -4.56 7.01
C LEU A 162 6.57 -5.04 8.25
N ILE A 163 6.81 -6.28 8.66
CA ILE A 163 6.14 -6.92 9.80
C ILE A 163 7.08 -7.00 10.97
N GLY A 164 6.62 -6.65 12.16
CA GLY A 164 7.37 -6.79 13.41
C GLY A 164 6.71 -6.08 14.57
N CYS A 165 7.17 -6.35 15.79
CA CYS A 165 6.61 -5.78 17.01
C CYS A 165 6.70 -4.25 17.04
N LYS A 166 5.87 -3.62 17.89
CA LYS A 166 5.95 -2.17 18.17
C LYS A 166 7.33 -1.78 18.69
N GLY A 167 7.77 -0.56 18.37
CA GLY A 167 9.04 -0.04 18.85
C GLY A 167 10.29 -0.57 18.13
N ARG A 168 10.13 -1.36 17.05
CA ARG A 168 11.28 -1.89 16.27
C ARG A 168 11.79 -0.94 15.18
N GLY A 169 11.28 0.29 15.10
CA GLY A 169 11.82 1.33 14.22
C GLY A 169 11.19 1.40 12.82
N LYS A 170 10.17 0.59 12.51
CA LYS A 170 9.43 0.69 11.24
C LYS A 170 8.93 2.11 10.98
N GLY A 171 8.30 2.74 12.00
CA GLY A 171 7.81 4.12 11.94
C GLY A 171 8.90 5.17 11.76
N THR A 172 10.13 4.91 12.22
CA THR A 172 11.25 5.84 12.03
C THR A 172 11.67 5.93 10.57
N PHE A 173 11.70 4.80 9.87
CA PHE A 173 11.90 4.76 8.42
C PHE A 173 10.77 5.46 7.67
N ALA A 174 9.52 5.16 8.03
CA ALA A 174 8.35 5.82 7.44
C ALA A 174 8.43 7.35 7.60
N ARG A 175 8.82 7.87 8.77
CA ARG A 175 9.02 9.30 9.03
C ARG A 175 10.07 9.90 8.10
N ALA A 176 11.20 9.22 7.86
CA ALA A 176 12.20 9.73 6.92
C ALA A 176 11.63 9.85 5.50
N LEU A 177 10.85 8.87 5.05
CA LEU A 177 10.18 8.92 3.76
C LEU A 177 9.09 10.00 3.71
N GLU A 178 8.30 10.19 4.79
CA GLU A 178 7.34 11.31 4.87
C GLU A 178 8.00 12.68 4.69
N ILE A 179 9.17 12.86 5.27
CA ILE A 179 9.95 14.11 5.11
C ILE A 179 10.40 14.26 3.66
N ILE A 180 10.87 13.19 3.02
CA ILE A 180 11.31 13.19 1.61
C ILE A 180 10.14 13.51 0.68
N PHE A 181 9.03 12.76 0.77
CA PHE A 181 7.88 12.96 -0.11
C PHE A 181 7.02 14.17 0.23
N GLY A 182 7.18 14.72 1.42
CA GLY A 182 6.58 15.98 1.84
C GLY A 182 5.07 16.00 1.68
N SER A 183 4.56 16.91 0.85
CA SER A 183 3.12 17.10 0.62
C SER A 183 2.46 15.94 -0.13
N HIS A 184 3.26 15.08 -0.76
CA HIS A 184 2.80 13.91 -1.52
C HIS A 184 2.89 12.62 -0.73
N SER A 185 3.03 12.72 0.60
CA SER A 185 2.96 11.59 1.54
C SER A 185 1.77 11.71 2.48
N LEU A 186 1.17 10.56 2.80
CA LEU A 186 0.06 10.47 3.74
C LEU A 186 0.20 9.19 4.58
N GLN A 187 0.20 9.36 5.90
CA GLN A 187 0.06 8.25 6.83
C GLN A 187 -1.42 8.04 7.17
N ILE A 188 -1.88 6.82 7.06
CA ILE A 188 -3.25 6.42 7.35
C ILE A 188 -3.25 5.36 8.46
N SER A 189 -4.14 5.54 9.44
CA SER A 189 -4.36 4.60 10.55
C SER A 189 -5.72 3.90 10.47
N SER A 190 -6.54 4.19 9.45
CA SER A 190 -7.86 3.60 9.28
C SER A 190 -8.15 3.28 7.82
N GLN A 191 -8.59 2.04 7.60
CA GLN A 191 -9.03 1.52 6.31
C GLN A 191 -10.12 2.37 5.66
N ARG A 192 -11.02 2.97 6.44
CA ARG A 192 -12.12 3.82 5.94
C ARG A 192 -11.61 5.00 5.11
N HIS A 193 -10.41 5.49 5.37
CA HIS A 193 -9.81 6.59 4.64
C HIS A 193 -9.30 6.16 3.25
N VAL A 194 -9.17 4.87 3.00
CA VAL A 194 -8.67 4.31 1.73
C VAL A 194 -9.81 3.83 0.85
N VAL A 195 -10.84 3.19 1.46
CA VAL A 195 -11.92 2.50 0.75
C VAL A 195 -13.24 3.26 0.81
N GLY A 196 -13.33 4.29 1.68
CA GLY A 196 -14.53 5.08 1.90
C GLY A 196 -14.83 6.08 0.77
N ASN A 197 -16.07 6.56 0.71
CA ASN A 197 -16.46 7.71 -0.08
C ASN A 197 -15.66 8.96 0.36
N PHE A 198 -15.47 9.94 -0.53
CA PHE A 198 -14.71 11.17 -0.29
C PHE A 198 -13.19 10.95 -0.10
N ASN A 199 -12.59 10.39 -1.12
CA ASN A 199 -11.16 10.04 -1.17
C ASN A 199 -10.26 11.09 -1.87
N ALA A 200 -10.67 12.35 -1.90
CA ALA A 200 -9.95 13.45 -2.58
C ALA A 200 -8.48 13.62 -2.09
N HIS A 201 -8.17 13.16 -0.89
CA HIS A 201 -6.82 13.18 -0.33
C HIS A 201 -5.84 12.25 -1.06
N LEU A 202 -6.34 11.31 -1.89
CA LEU A 202 -5.50 10.42 -2.70
C LEU A 202 -5.07 11.03 -4.04
N GLU A 203 -5.68 12.14 -4.47
CA GLU A 203 -5.50 12.71 -5.80
C GLU A 203 -4.06 13.10 -6.13
N ASN A 204 -3.34 13.66 -5.15
CA ASN A 204 -1.97 14.16 -5.31
C ASN A 204 -0.96 13.35 -4.47
N LEU A 205 -1.24 12.07 -4.28
CA LEU A 205 -0.46 11.21 -3.40
C LEU A 205 0.54 10.37 -4.21
N ILE A 206 1.78 10.31 -3.70
CA ILE A 206 2.82 9.41 -4.18
C ILE A 206 3.10 8.33 -3.13
N LEU A 207 3.37 8.72 -1.88
CA LEU A 207 3.67 7.76 -0.82
C LEU A 207 2.47 7.63 0.14
N MET A 208 1.91 6.45 0.22
CA MET A 208 0.94 6.09 1.25
C MET A 208 1.61 5.18 2.27
N ILE A 209 1.55 5.56 3.53
CA ILE A 209 2.03 4.77 4.65
C ILE A 209 0.81 4.26 5.41
N SER A 210 0.61 2.95 5.43
CA SER A 210 -0.40 2.29 6.26
C SER A 210 0.26 1.82 7.54
N ASP A 211 -0.06 2.47 8.66
CA ASP A 211 0.40 2.09 9.99
C ASP A 211 -0.71 1.27 10.66
N GLU A 212 -0.35 0.11 11.19
CA GLU A 212 -1.25 -0.95 11.60
C GLU A 212 -2.09 -1.48 10.43
N ALA A 213 -1.71 -2.67 9.92
CA ALA A 213 -2.40 -3.32 8.80
C ALA A 213 -3.79 -3.80 9.23
N TYR A 214 -4.75 -2.91 9.26
CA TYR A 214 -6.17 -3.16 9.56
C TYR A 214 -6.92 -3.90 8.45
N TRP A 215 -6.17 -4.46 7.47
CA TRP A 215 -6.78 -5.24 6.39
C TRP A 215 -7.21 -6.64 6.83
N ALA A 216 -6.77 -7.06 8.02
CA ALA A 216 -7.01 -8.36 8.61
C ALA A 216 -8.44 -8.50 9.18
N GLY A 217 -9.45 -8.61 8.35
CA GLY A 217 -10.81 -8.86 8.85
C GLY A 217 -11.89 -8.89 7.79
N HIS A 218 -11.79 -8.12 6.73
CA HIS A 218 -12.84 -8.04 5.72
C HIS A 218 -12.32 -8.42 4.33
N LYS A 219 -12.68 -9.62 3.85
CA LYS A 219 -12.34 -10.07 2.48
C LYS A 219 -12.84 -9.10 1.38
N ALA A 220 -13.91 -8.34 1.65
CA ALA A 220 -14.42 -7.30 0.75
C ALA A 220 -13.41 -6.17 0.49
N ASP A 221 -12.59 -5.85 1.48
CA ASP A 221 -11.65 -4.74 1.42
C ASP A 221 -10.30 -5.14 0.79
N ALA A 222 -9.98 -6.43 0.78
CA ALA A 222 -8.79 -6.98 0.11
C ALA A 222 -8.74 -6.62 -1.38
N GLY A 223 -9.89 -6.65 -2.07
CA GLY A 223 -10.00 -6.25 -3.46
C GLY A 223 -9.68 -4.77 -3.69
N SER A 224 -10.05 -3.91 -2.76
CA SER A 224 -9.77 -2.46 -2.86
C SER A 224 -8.29 -2.16 -2.68
N LEU A 225 -7.62 -2.82 -1.74
CA LEU A 225 -6.16 -2.73 -1.56
C LEU A 225 -5.43 -3.20 -2.81
N GLN A 226 -5.82 -4.35 -3.36
CA GLN A 226 -5.20 -4.89 -4.57
C GLN A 226 -5.38 -3.95 -5.77
N ARG A 227 -6.56 -3.35 -5.94
CA ARG A 227 -6.81 -2.33 -6.98
C ARG A 227 -5.92 -1.11 -6.80
N MET A 228 -5.78 -0.60 -5.57
CA MET A 228 -4.89 0.54 -5.29
C MET A 228 -3.44 0.26 -5.69
N ILE A 229 -2.95 -0.96 -5.51
CA ILE A 229 -1.58 -1.34 -5.87
C ILE A 229 -1.42 -1.48 -7.39
N THR A 230 -2.45 -1.92 -8.13
CA THR A 230 -2.28 -2.37 -9.51
C THR A 230 -3.09 -1.62 -10.56
N GLU A 231 -4.18 -0.95 -10.19
CA GLU A 231 -5.01 -0.23 -11.17
C GLU A 231 -4.33 1.08 -11.59
N PRO A 232 -4.28 1.37 -12.91
CA PRO A 232 -3.58 2.54 -13.43
C PRO A 232 -4.29 3.86 -13.13
N SER A 233 -5.53 3.81 -12.68
CA SER A 233 -6.35 4.98 -12.37
C SER A 233 -7.13 4.82 -11.08
N LEU A 234 -7.39 5.96 -10.42
CA LEU A 234 -8.24 6.05 -9.24
C LEU A 234 -9.45 6.91 -9.56
N THR A 235 -10.61 6.48 -9.08
CA THR A 235 -11.83 7.31 -9.08
C THR A 235 -11.81 8.17 -7.84
N ILE A 236 -11.81 9.50 -8.02
CA ILE A 236 -11.79 10.48 -6.94
C ILE A 236 -13.19 11.09 -6.78
N GLU A 237 -13.68 11.00 -5.56
CA GLU A 237 -14.92 11.62 -5.12
C GLU A 237 -14.62 12.68 -4.06
N ALA A 238 -14.91 13.95 -4.36
CA ALA A 238 -14.75 15.07 -3.45
C ALA A 238 -16.11 15.68 -3.15
N LYS A 239 -16.37 16.03 -1.89
CA LYS A 239 -17.65 16.63 -1.49
C LYS A 239 -17.95 17.90 -2.29
N GLY A 240 -19.03 17.88 -3.05
CA GLY A 240 -19.50 19.03 -3.83
C GLY A 240 -18.78 19.24 -5.16
N TYR A 241 -18.03 18.27 -5.63
CA TYR A 241 -17.39 18.23 -6.95
C TYR A 241 -17.82 16.98 -7.71
N ASP A 242 -17.75 17.04 -9.03
CA ASP A 242 -18.02 15.87 -9.87
C ASP A 242 -16.95 14.79 -9.65
N VAL A 243 -17.37 13.54 -9.77
CA VAL A 243 -16.47 12.38 -9.74
C VAL A 243 -15.51 12.46 -10.94
N ARG A 244 -14.23 12.20 -10.69
CA ARG A 244 -13.20 12.23 -11.72
C ARG A 244 -12.22 11.07 -11.59
N ASN A 245 -11.67 10.64 -12.71
CA ASN A 245 -10.62 9.65 -12.75
C ASN A 245 -9.26 10.36 -12.86
N VAL A 246 -8.31 9.94 -12.03
CA VAL A 246 -6.94 10.43 -12.01
C VAL A 246 -5.97 9.26 -12.20
N LYS A 247 -4.76 9.52 -12.68
CA LYS A 247 -3.72 8.49 -12.74
C LYS A 247 -3.33 8.06 -11.33
N ASN A 248 -3.23 6.76 -11.11
CA ASN A 248 -2.73 6.20 -9.84
C ASN A 248 -1.20 6.22 -9.84
N ARG A 249 -0.61 6.85 -8.82
CA ARG A 249 0.85 6.93 -8.60
C ARG A 249 1.23 6.54 -7.18
N ILE A 250 0.35 5.81 -6.50
CA ILE A 250 0.52 5.49 -5.09
C ILE A 250 1.54 4.37 -4.92
N HIS A 251 2.60 4.68 -4.19
CA HIS A 251 3.58 3.74 -3.65
C HIS A 251 3.17 3.42 -2.22
N LEU A 252 2.86 2.15 -1.96
CA LEU A 252 2.32 1.73 -0.68
C LEU A 252 3.40 1.10 0.20
N LEU A 253 3.63 1.71 1.36
CA LEU A 253 4.42 1.16 2.47
C LEU A 253 3.46 0.74 3.57
N MET A 254 3.47 -0.54 3.93
CA MET A 254 2.64 -1.09 5.00
C MET A 254 3.51 -1.47 6.19
N LEU A 255 3.15 -0.96 7.36
CA LEU A 255 3.77 -1.30 8.63
C LEU A 255 2.77 -2.15 9.42
N ALA A 256 3.17 -3.36 9.78
CA ALA A 256 2.29 -4.31 10.44
C ALA A 256 2.93 -4.89 11.71
N GLU A 257 2.08 -5.31 12.63
CA GLU A 257 2.46 -6.17 13.73
C GLU A 257 2.45 -7.65 13.29
N PRO A 258 3.10 -8.56 14.05
CA PRO A 258 3.01 -9.99 13.78
C PRO A 258 1.55 -10.46 13.71
N GLY A 259 1.25 -11.29 12.72
CA GLY A 259 -0.08 -11.78 12.42
C GLY A 259 -0.45 -11.60 10.95
N TRP A 260 -1.74 -11.65 10.63
CA TRP A 260 -2.22 -11.49 9.26
C TRP A 260 -2.19 -10.02 8.83
N ALA A 261 -1.19 -9.66 8.04
CA ALA A 261 -0.96 -8.29 7.57
C ALA A 261 -1.55 -8.03 6.17
N VAL A 262 -1.48 -9.01 5.27
CA VAL A 262 -1.92 -8.85 3.86
C VAL A 262 -2.65 -10.08 3.35
N PRO A 263 -3.66 -9.89 2.48
CA PRO A 263 -4.37 -11.00 1.83
C PRO A 263 -3.52 -11.57 0.70
N ALA A 264 -2.59 -12.46 1.03
CA ALA A 264 -1.69 -13.07 0.06
C ALA A 264 -2.25 -14.39 -0.47
N GLY A 265 -2.50 -14.48 -1.78
CA GLY A 265 -2.80 -15.72 -2.48
C GLY A 265 -1.53 -16.48 -2.87
N GLN A 266 -1.69 -17.66 -3.49
CA GLN A 266 -0.57 -18.52 -3.88
C GLN A 266 0.40 -17.84 -4.87
N ASP A 267 -0.14 -17.19 -5.90
CA ASP A 267 0.63 -16.48 -6.93
C ASP A 267 0.74 -14.99 -6.62
N GLU A 268 0.82 -14.66 -5.32
CA GLU A 268 0.87 -13.26 -4.90
C GLU A 268 2.17 -12.59 -5.35
N ARG A 269 2.00 -11.48 -6.05
CA ARG A 269 3.09 -10.68 -6.63
C ARG A 269 2.95 -9.18 -6.36
N ARG A 270 1.97 -8.81 -5.49
CA ARG A 270 1.69 -7.41 -5.15
C ARG A 270 2.31 -6.99 -3.83
N TYR A 271 2.80 -7.96 -3.04
CA TYR A 271 3.35 -7.69 -1.72
C TYR A 271 4.78 -8.21 -1.60
N ALA A 272 5.71 -7.31 -1.34
CA ALA A 272 7.06 -7.65 -0.91
C ALA A 272 7.07 -7.62 0.62
N VAL A 273 7.03 -8.79 1.25
CA VAL A 273 6.80 -8.96 2.68
C VAL A 273 8.09 -9.37 3.38
N TYR A 274 8.47 -8.59 4.39
CA TYR A 274 9.69 -8.82 5.18
C TYR A 274 9.40 -8.69 6.67
N GLU A 275 10.02 -9.54 7.47
CA GLU A 275 10.03 -9.46 8.92
C GLU A 275 11.23 -8.66 9.39
N VAL A 276 10.97 -7.61 10.17
CA VAL A 276 12.03 -6.80 10.76
C VAL A 276 12.67 -7.53 11.94
N SER A 277 13.88 -7.12 12.31
CA SER A 277 14.61 -7.70 13.45
C SER A 277 13.78 -7.61 14.74
N GLU A 278 13.77 -8.71 15.50
CA GLU A 278 13.15 -8.74 16.83
C GLU A 278 14.04 -8.13 17.91
N GLU A 279 15.31 -7.85 17.62
CA GLU A 279 16.21 -7.21 18.57
C GLU A 279 15.70 -5.82 18.96
N ALA A 280 15.53 -5.60 20.25
CA ALA A 280 15.22 -4.29 20.77
C ALA A 280 16.44 -3.36 20.65
N ARG A 281 16.23 -2.18 20.09
CA ARG A 281 17.22 -1.10 20.14
C ARG A 281 16.92 -0.19 21.32
N ASP A 282 17.95 0.34 21.95
CA ASP A 282 17.81 1.22 23.10
C ASP A 282 17.37 2.66 22.70
N GLU A 283 17.04 3.45 23.70
CA GLU A 283 16.65 4.85 23.50
C GLU A 283 17.78 5.68 22.87
N ALA A 284 19.03 5.38 23.21
CA ALA A 284 20.18 6.12 22.68
C ALA A 284 20.32 5.93 21.17
N TYR A 285 20.06 4.71 20.68
CA TYR A 285 20.02 4.40 19.25
C TYR A 285 18.98 5.24 18.52
N PHE A 286 17.73 5.24 19.00
CA PHE A 286 16.67 6.03 18.36
C PHE A 286 16.91 7.53 18.46
N LYS A 287 17.45 8.00 19.59
CA LYS A 287 17.81 9.42 19.75
C LYS A 287 18.87 9.87 18.75
N ALA A 288 19.88 9.03 18.48
CA ALA A 288 20.89 9.30 17.46
C ALA A 288 20.26 9.32 16.05
N LEU A 289 19.40 8.36 15.73
CA LEU A 289 18.72 8.26 14.45
C LEU A 289 17.78 9.46 14.20
N TYR A 290 17.02 9.90 15.20
CA TYR A 290 16.19 11.09 15.09
C TYR A 290 17.02 12.37 14.93
N ARG A 291 18.18 12.46 15.56
CA ARG A 291 19.10 13.60 15.34
C ARG A 291 19.59 13.65 13.90
N GLU A 292 19.92 12.51 13.31
CA GLU A 292 20.30 12.45 11.89
C GLU A 292 19.11 12.89 11.01
N ILE A 293 17.90 12.37 11.27
CA ILE A 293 16.69 12.76 10.51
C ILE A 293 16.44 14.28 10.59
N ASP A 294 16.48 14.83 11.78
CA ASP A 294 16.22 16.27 11.99
C ASP A 294 17.41 17.14 11.54
N GLY A 295 18.61 16.57 11.46
CA GLY A 295 19.86 17.20 11.02
C GLY A 295 20.10 17.23 9.51
N GLY A 296 19.16 16.71 8.70
CA GLY A 296 19.28 16.71 7.24
C GLY A 296 19.53 15.35 6.60
N GLY A 297 19.49 14.27 7.37
CA GLY A 297 19.62 12.89 6.87
C GLY A 297 18.66 12.56 5.72
N PRO A 298 17.36 12.95 5.77
CA PRO A 298 16.44 12.74 4.65
C PRO A 298 16.85 13.45 3.36
N ALA A 299 17.47 14.63 3.43
CA ALA A 299 17.99 15.33 2.24
C ALA A 299 19.19 14.59 1.62
N ALA A 300 20.07 14.03 2.47
CA ALA A 300 21.19 13.21 2.05
C ALA A 300 20.73 11.87 1.46
N MET A 301 19.78 11.22 2.11
CA MET A 301 19.16 9.98 1.63
C MET A 301 18.47 10.20 0.27
N LEU A 302 17.73 11.29 0.09
CA LEU A 302 17.11 11.67 -1.17
C LEU A 302 18.17 11.83 -2.27
N TYR A 303 19.26 12.57 -1.98
CA TYR A 303 20.33 12.78 -2.94
C TYR A 303 20.95 11.46 -3.41
N ASP A 304 21.36 10.60 -2.51
CA ASP A 304 22.02 9.35 -2.84
C ASP A 304 21.06 8.39 -3.60
N LEU A 305 19.81 8.27 -3.16
CA LEU A 305 18.84 7.40 -3.80
C LEU A 305 18.36 7.89 -5.17
N GLN A 306 18.37 9.20 -5.42
CA GLN A 306 18.13 9.78 -6.76
C GLN A 306 19.23 9.40 -7.75
N HIS A 307 20.47 9.22 -7.28
CA HIS A 307 21.63 8.89 -8.12
C HIS A 307 22.00 7.40 -8.10
N MET A 308 21.27 6.60 -7.36
CA MET A 308 21.48 5.15 -7.30
C MET A 308 21.22 4.51 -8.65
N ASP A 309 22.18 3.75 -9.18
CA ASP A 309 21.98 2.96 -10.39
C ASP A 309 21.07 1.76 -10.12
N LEU A 310 19.91 1.78 -10.70
CA LEU A 310 18.93 0.69 -10.63
C LEU A 310 19.02 -0.27 -11.82
N GLY A 311 19.68 0.11 -12.92
CA GLY A 311 19.63 -0.65 -14.17
C GLY A 311 18.19 -0.97 -14.57
N ASP A 312 17.92 -2.22 -14.92
CA ASP A 312 16.58 -2.72 -15.29
C ASP A 312 15.74 -3.20 -14.07
N TRP A 313 16.17 -2.88 -12.85
CA TRP A 313 15.46 -3.31 -11.67
C TRP A 313 14.09 -2.65 -11.54
N HIS A 314 13.09 -3.48 -11.20
CA HIS A 314 11.72 -3.01 -10.97
C HIS A 314 11.17 -3.62 -9.68
N PRO A 315 10.30 -2.93 -8.91
CA PRO A 315 9.70 -3.46 -7.68
C PRO A 315 9.03 -4.84 -7.81
N ARG A 316 8.64 -5.25 -9.02
CA ARG A 316 8.10 -6.60 -9.30
C ARG A 316 9.13 -7.73 -9.20
N HIS A 317 10.40 -7.44 -9.07
CA HIS A 317 11.44 -8.45 -8.84
C HIS A 317 11.43 -8.94 -7.39
N ILE A 318 10.22 -9.26 -6.88
CA ILE A 318 10.05 -9.86 -5.55
C ILE A 318 10.55 -11.30 -5.55
N TYR A 319 11.12 -11.71 -4.43
CA TYR A 319 11.46 -13.09 -4.17
C TYR A 319 10.60 -13.66 -3.04
N LYS A 320 10.39 -14.97 -3.04
CA LYS A 320 9.55 -15.64 -2.05
C LYS A 320 10.28 -15.69 -0.71
N THR A 321 9.80 -14.91 0.25
CA THR A 321 10.31 -14.90 1.63
C THR A 321 9.53 -15.87 2.52
N ALA A 322 10.09 -16.24 3.66
CA ALA A 322 9.37 -16.96 4.71
C ALA A 322 8.17 -16.15 5.21
N ALA A 323 8.36 -14.83 5.38
CA ALA A 323 7.30 -13.91 5.77
C ALA A 323 6.11 -13.91 4.79
N LEU A 324 6.38 -13.86 3.48
CA LEU A 324 5.30 -13.95 2.47
C LEU A 324 4.58 -15.29 2.54
N ARG A 325 5.31 -16.41 2.68
CA ARG A 325 4.71 -17.74 2.85
C ARG A 325 3.82 -17.81 4.09
N HIS A 326 4.26 -17.24 5.19
CA HIS A 326 3.45 -17.16 6.42
C HIS A 326 2.15 -16.37 6.18
N GLN A 327 2.20 -15.23 5.46
CA GLN A 327 1.00 -14.48 5.10
C GLN A 327 0.05 -15.29 4.17
N GLN A 328 0.59 -16.09 3.27
CA GLN A 328 -0.21 -17.00 2.42
C GLN A 328 -0.92 -18.04 3.28
N GLU A 329 -0.25 -18.62 4.26
CA GLU A 329 -0.86 -19.58 5.21
C GLU A 329 -1.99 -18.94 6.04
N LEU A 330 -1.75 -17.75 6.59
CA LEU A 330 -2.77 -16.97 7.32
C LEU A 330 -3.96 -16.56 6.44
N SER A 331 -3.77 -16.52 5.14
CA SER A 331 -4.81 -16.18 4.15
C SER A 331 -5.60 -17.39 3.65
N LEU A 332 -5.26 -18.59 4.08
CA LEU A 332 -5.96 -19.82 3.69
C LEU A 332 -7.46 -19.77 4.05
N SER A 333 -8.27 -20.42 3.24
CA SER A 333 -9.64 -20.67 3.64
C SER A 333 -9.67 -21.58 4.88
N PRO A 334 -10.70 -21.51 5.72
CA PRO A 334 -10.79 -22.37 6.90
C PRO A 334 -10.68 -23.88 6.58
N TRP A 335 -11.19 -24.28 5.42
CA TRP A 335 -11.09 -25.66 4.95
C TRP A 335 -9.67 -26.02 4.46
N ASP A 336 -8.98 -25.08 3.80
CA ASP A 336 -7.60 -25.30 3.37
C ASP A 336 -6.65 -25.31 4.58
N GLU A 337 -6.89 -24.47 5.59
CA GLU A 337 -6.17 -24.48 6.88
C GLU A 337 -6.28 -25.85 7.56
N TRP A 338 -7.50 -26.41 7.62
CA TRP A 338 -7.72 -27.74 8.15
C TRP A 338 -7.04 -28.84 7.33
N MET A 339 -7.15 -28.77 6.00
CA MET A 339 -6.50 -29.75 5.12
C MET A 339 -4.98 -29.70 5.27
N LEU A 340 -4.40 -28.50 5.43
CA LEU A 340 -2.96 -28.35 5.69
C LEU A 340 -2.56 -29.14 6.94
N GLY A 341 -3.32 -29.00 8.03
CA GLY A 341 -3.08 -29.76 9.25
C GLY A 341 -3.08 -31.28 9.03
N LEU A 342 -4.06 -31.81 8.27
CA LEU A 342 -4.09 -33.23 7.93
C LEU A 342 -2.89 -33.67 7.11
N LEU A 343 -2.47 -32.85 6.13
CA LEU A 343 -1.31 -33.17 5.29
C LEU A 343 0.01 -33.11 6.06
N GLU A 344 0.13 -32.22 7.05
CA GLU A 344 1.28 -32.15 7.97
C GLU A 344 1.34 -33.38 8.87
N GLU A 345 0.24 -33.73 9.53
CA GLU A 345 0.15 -34.88 10.43
C GLU A 345 0.31 -36.21 9.66
N GLY A 346 -0.13 -36.25 8.41
CA GLY A 346 -0.11 -37.47 7.60
C GLY A 346 -1.00 -38.58 8.13
N GLU A 347 -2.03 -38.21 8.93
CA GLU A 347 -2.98 -39.14 9.54
C GLU A 347 -4.41 -38.64 9.32
N LEU A 348 -5.35 -39.55 9.16
CA LEU A 348 -6.76 -39.22 9.03
C LEU A 348 -7.52 -39.53 10.33
N PRO A 349 -8.36 -38.61 10.81
CA PRO A 349 -9.17 -38.84 12.00
C PRO A 349 -10.27 -39.86 11.70
N GLY A 350 -10.46 -40.80 12.63
CA GLY A 350 -11.56 -41.79 12.55
C GLY A 350 -11.52 -42.68 11.32
N THR A 351 -10.42 -43.37 11.10
CA THR A 351 -10.28 -44.37 10.01
C THR A 351 -11.34 -45.47 10.11
N VAL A 352 -11.85 -45.88 8.97
CA VAL A 352 -12.97 -46.81 8.87
C VAL A 352 -12.45 -48.18 8.48
N ALA A 353 -12.89 -49.21 9.21
CA ALA A 353 -12.63 -50.65 8.92
C ALA A 353 -11.13 -50.99 8.71
N GLY A 354 -10.22 -50.34 9.47
CA GLY A 354 -8.78 -50.56 9.34
C GLY A 354 -8.16 -50.00 8.07
N ARG A 355 -8.88 -49.22 7.28
CA ARG A 355 -8.42 -48.63 6.02
C ARG A 355 -7.79 -47.26 6.30
N LEU A 356 -6.48 -47.17 6.23
CA LEU A 356 -5.71 -45.93 6.52
C LEU A 356 -6.08 -44.73 5.65
N ARG A 357 -6.65 -44.96 4.46
CA ARG A 357 -7.07 -43.93 3.51
C ARG A 357 -8.56 -43.60 3.55
N THR A 358 -9.31 -44.22 4.44
CA THR A 358 -10.77 -44.03 4.52
C THR A 358 -11.14 -43.48 5.89
N ALA A 359 -11.79 -42.32 5.91
CA ALA A 359 -12.19 -41.67 7.16
C ALA A 359 -13.70 -41.39 7.22
N SER A 360 -14.27 -41.47 8.42
CA SER A 360 -15.67 -41.18 8.70
C SER A 360 -16.01 -39.72 8.49
N PRO A 361 -17.12 -39.35 7.80
CA PRO A 361 -17.54 -37.96 7.63
C PRO A 361 -17.78 -37.23 8.95
N THR A 362 -18.20 -37.96 9.99
CA THR A 362 -18.47 -37.39 11.31
C THR A 362 -17.16 -37.05 12.03
N ALA A 363 -16.18 -37.99 11.97
CA ALA A 363 -14.87 -37.75 12.57
C ALA A 363 -14.10 -36.60 11.88
N LEU A 364 -14.13 -36.59 10.54
CA LEU A 364 -13.53 -35.49 9.77
C LEU A 364 -14.14 -34.13 10.10
N LEU A 365 -15.48 -34.08 10.19
CA LEU A 365 -16.15 -32.80 10.52
C LEU A 365 -15.88 -32.37 11.97
N TYR A 366 -15.82 -33.33 12.90
CA TYR A 366 -15.50 -33.07 14.29
C TYR A 366 -14.07 -32.50 14.42
N ASP A 367 -13.10 -33.18 13.83
CA ASP A 367 -11.69 -32.76 13.81
C ASP A 367 -11.53 -31.35 13.18
N ALA A 368 -12.22 -31.11 12.05
CA ALA A 368 -12.20 -29.81 11.41
C ALA A 368 -12.74 -28.69 12.32
N LYS A 369 -13.83 -28.93 13.05
CA LYS A 369 -14.43 -27.97 13.96
C LYS A 369 -13.62 -27.74 15.22
N GLU A 370 -12.90 -28.75 15.67
CA GLU A 370 -12.04 -28.68 16.86
C GLU A 370 -10.76 -27.91 16.54
N LYS A 371 -10.11 -28.22 15.41
CA LYS A 371 -8.85 -27.60 15.01
C LYS A 371 -9.01 -26.20 14.44
N VAL A 372 -10.12 -25.91 13.73
CA VAL A 372 -10.35 -24.61 13.08
C VAL A 372 -11.66 -23.98 13.53
N LEU A 373 -11.57 -23.01 14.43
CA LEU A 373 -12.72 -22.32 15.04
C LEU A 373 -13.73 -21.79 14.01
N ARG A 374 -13.25 -21.29 12.87
CA ARG A 374 -14.07 -20.74 11.78
C ARG A 374 -14.93 -21.80 11.08
N LEU A 375 -14.73 -23.08 11.36
CA LEU A 375 -15.52 -24.20 10.81
C LEU A 375 -16.63 -24.67 11.76
N ARG A 376 -16.78 -24.13 12.95
CA ARG A 376 -17.77 -24.60 13.97
C ARG A 376 -19.20 -24.69 13.44
N ASP A 377 -19.61 -23.75 12.61
CA ASP A 377 -20.96 -23.69 12.04
C ASP A 377 -21.09 -24.40 10.69
N GLN A 378 -20.06 -25.08 10.22
CA GLN A 378 -20.09 -25.78 8.94
C GLN A 378 -20.68 -27.18 9.08
N GLY A 379 -21.37 -27.64 8.00
CA GLY A 379 -22.05 -28.92 7.94
C GLY A 379 -21.40 -29.94 7.01
N LYS A 380 -21.85 -31.20 7.10
CA LYS A 380 -21.37 -32.33 6.27
C LYS A 380 -21.47 -32.09 4.76
N MET A 381 -22.42 -31.30 4.30
CA MET A 381 -22.60 -31.00 2.87
C MET A 381 -21.45 -30.13 2.33
N LYS A 382 -21.01 -29.15 3.08
CA LYS A 382 -19.84 -28.31 2.69
C LYS A 382 -18.54 -29.09 2.76
N LEU A 383 -18.38 -29.98 3.74
CA LEU A 383 -17.25 -30.91 3.81
C LEU A 383 -17.20 -31.80 2.58
N ALA A 384 -18.35 -32.40 2.18
CA ALA A 384 -18.44 -33.27 1.02
C ALA A 384 -18.02 -32.54 -0.28
N ASP A 385 -18.55 -31.34 -0.47
CA ASP A 385 -18.22 -30.48 -1.62
C ASP A 385 -16.72 -30.14 -1.65
N TYR A 386 -16.16 -29.77 -0.52
CA TYR A 386 -14.75 -29.42 -0.41
C TYR A 386 -13.84 -30.63 -0.72
N LEU A 387 -14.08 -31.76 -0.09
CA LEU A 387 -13.29 -32.99 -0.29
C LEU A 387 -13.40 -33.51 -1.73
N GLY A 388 -14.62 -33.54 -2.28
CA GLY A 388 -14.84 -34.04 -3.63
C GLY A 388 -14.29 -33.12 -4.73
N LYS A 389 -14.63 -31.82 -4.69
CA LYS A 389 -14.29 -30.88 -5.75
C LYS A 389 -12.82 -30.45 -5.70
N GLN A 390 -12.26 -30.27 -4.50
CA GLN A 390 -10.93 -29.72 -4.34
C GLN A 390 -9.82 -30.76 -4.23
N TRP A 391 -10.14 -31.93 -3.64
CA TRP A 391 -9.13 -32.93 -3.27
C TRP A 391 -9.36 -34.29 -3.89
N GLN A 392 -10.38 -34.44 -4.76
CA GLN A 392 -10.69 -35.67 -5.47
C GLN A 392 -10.94 -36.86 -4.54
N CYS A 393 -11.40 -36.60 -3.30
CA CYS A 393 -11.81 -37.67 -2.40
C CYS A 393 -13.11 -38.26 -2.89
N THR A 394 -13.21 -39.62 -2.88
CA THR A 394 -14.40 -40.34 -3.33
C THR A 394 -15.22 -40.82 -2.14
N LYS A 395 -16.54 -40.91 -2.31
CA LYS A 395 -17.43 -41.51 -1.29
C LYS A 395 -17.17 -43.01 -1.17
N TYR A 396 -17.12 -43.49 0.06
CA TYR A 396 -17.01 -44.88 0.39
C TYR A 396 -18.30 -45.38 1.06
N HIS A 397 -18.81 -46.54 0.61
CA HIS A 397 -19.97 -47.23 1.19
C HIS A 397 -19.68 -48.72 1.28
N ASP A 398 -19.91 -49.32 2.45
CA ASP A 398 -19.84 -50.75 2.68
C ASP A 398 -20.90 -51.10 3.74
N GLY A 399 -22.06 -51.59 3.31
CA GLY A 399 -23.20 -51.75 4.19
C GLY A 399 -23.61 -50.48 4.93
N PRO A 400 -23.65 -50.49 6.25
CA PRO A 400 -23.97 -49.30 7.06
C PRO A 400 -22.81 -48.32 7.16
N VAL A 401 -21.60 -48.70 6.77
CA VAL A 401 -20.38 -47.92 6.91
C VAL A 401 -20.27 -46.92 5.79
N ARG A 402 -20.08 -45.65 6.14
CA ARG A 402 -19.91 -44.53 5.21
C ARG A 402 -18.61 -43.81 5.49
N GLY A 403 -17.90 -43.40 4.45
CA GLY A 403 -16.63 -42.71 4.54
C GLY A 403 -16.29 -41.89 3.31
N TYR A 404 -15.10 -41.29 3.36
CA TYR A 404 -14.41 -40.72 2.21
C TYR A 404 -13.08 -41.43 2.03
N ASN A 405 -12.82 -41.90 0.80
CA ASN A 405 -11.52 -42.40 0.39
C ASN A 405 -10.66 -41.22 -0.03
N PHE A 406 -9.50 -41.07 0.58
CA PHE A 406 -8.51 -40.09 0.24
C PHE A 406 -7.50 -40.68 -0.76
N PRO A 407 -7.04 -39.87 -1.75
CA PRO A 407 -5.87 -40.21 -2.53
C PRO A 407 -4.64 -40.48 -1.65
N PRO A 408 -3.58 -41.12 -2.18
CA PRO A 408 -2.31 -41.25 -1.47
C PRO A 408 -1.80 -39.92 -0.92
N LEU A 409 -1.21 -39.91 0.27
CA LEU A 409 -0.72 -38.69 0.93
C LEU A 409 0.26 -37.92 0.03
N ALA A 410 1.19 -38.62 -0.63
CA ALA A 410 2.13 -38.01 -1.56
C ALA A 410 1.44 -37.26 -2.71
N ASN A 411 0.32 -37.82 -3.24
CA ASN A 411 -0.46 -37.20 -4.31
C ASN A 411 -1.15 -35.92 -3.82
N LEU A 412 -1.71 -35.94 -2.61
CA LEU A 412 -2.36 -34.77 -2.04
C LEU A 412 -1.35 -33.68 -1.68
N ARG A 413 -0.18 -34.04 -1.17
CA ARG A 413 0.93 -33.10 -0.96
C ARG A 413 1.41 -32.49 -2.27
N SER A 414 1.53 -33.29 -3.33
CA SER A 414 1.83 -32.76 -4.68
C SER A 414 0.73 -31.83 -5.20
N THR A 415 -0.54 -32.15 -4.92
CA THR A 415 -1.68 -31.28 -5.27
C THR A 415 -1.64 -29.99 -4.46
N TRP A 416 -1.29 -30.07 -3.17
CA TRP A 416 -1.06 -28.89 -2.34
C TRP A 416 0.05 -28.01 -2.91
N ASP A 417 1.22 -28.59 -3.21
CA ASP A 417 2.36 -27.86 -3.75
C ASP A 417 2.03 -27.15 -5.07
N LYS A 418 1.22 -27.76 -5.92
CA LYS A 418 0.73 -27.12 -7.16
C LYS A 418 -0.23 -25.98 -6.90
N ARG A 419 -1.05 -26.04 -5.84
CA ARG A 419 -2.08 -25.01 -5.52
C ARG A 419 -1.55 -23.89 -4.65
N PHE A 420 -0.69 -24.22 -3.70
CA PHE A 420 -0.25 -23.28 -2.63
C PHE A 420 1.27 -23.07 -2.58
N GLY A 421 2.01 -23.65 -3.51
CA GLY A 421 3.47 -23.57 -3.58
C GLY A 421 4.17 -24.70 -2.83
N HIS A 422 5.42 -24.98 -3.24
CA HIS A 422 6.23 -26.06 -2.66
C HIS A 422 6.47 -25.85 -1.17
N ARG A 423 6.30 -26.94 -0.42
CA ARG A 423 6.50 -26.98 1.03
C ARG A 423 7.39 -28.16 1.43
N GLU A 424 8.28 -27.94 2.38
CA GLU A 424 8.98 -29.03 3.07
C GLU A 424 8.06 -29.61 4.14
N TRP A 425 7.66 -30.86 3.96
CA TRP A 425 6.76 -31.56 4.87
C TRP A 425 7.52 -32.09 6.07
N THR A 426 7.13 -31.71 7.28
CA THR A 426 7.81 -32.05 8.54
C THR A 426 7.84 -33.56 8.76
N ILE A 427 6.72 -34.24 8.49
CA ILE A 427 6.61 -35.70 8.60
C ILE A 427 6.84 -36.33 7.23
N ARG A 428 7.95 -37.03 7.08
CA ARG A 428 8.28 -37.79 5.86
C ARG A 428 7.48 -39.10 5.84
N ARG A 429 6.27 -39.10 5.29
CA ARG A 429 5.44 -40.29 5.05
C ARG A 429 5.06 -40.34 3.58
N ASN A 430 5.06 -41.54 3.00
CA ASN A 430 4.65 -41.72 1.61
C ASN A 430 3.13 -41.89 1.51
N ASP A 431 2.50 -42.41 2.56
CA ASP A 431 1.06 -42.61 2.63
C ASP A 431 0.50 -42.36 4.04
N TRP A 432 -0.82 -42.24 4.14
CA TRP A 432 -1.54 -42.00 5.37
C TRP A 432 -1.23 -43.04 6.45
N GLY A 433 -0.84 -42.61 7.63
CA GLY A 433 -0.55 -43.46 8.78
C GLY A 433 0.61 -44.45 8.64
N GLN A 434 1.31 -44.51 7.51
CA GLN A 434 2.45 -45.41 7.34
C GLN A 434 3.75 -44.75 7.81
N PRO A 435 4.59 -45.48 8.57
CA PRO A 435 5.91 -44.96 8.93
C PRO A 435 6.78 -44.77 7.68
N VAL A 436 7.68 -43.82 7.71
CA VAL A 436 8.71 -43.65 6.67
C VAL A 436 9.61 -44.88 6.71
N ILE A 437 9.64 -45.64 5.64
CA ILE A 437 10.68 -46.67 5.46
C ILE A 437 11.98 -45.87 5.20
N GLY A 438 12.80 -45.75 6.23
CA GLY A 438 14.09 -45.08 6.13
C GLY A 438 14.97 -45.81 5.11
N ASN A 439 15.34 -45.16 4.03
CA ASN A 439 16.58 -45.48 3.36
C ASN A 439 17.70 -44.87 4.19
N GLU A 440 18.20 -45.59 5.17
CA GLU A 440 19.55 -45.39 5.64
C GLU A 440 20.49 -45.70 4.46
N LYS A 441 21.09 -44.65 3.92
CA LYS A 441 22.42 -44.66 3.31
C LYS A 441 23.02 -43.27 3.42
#